data_62cace09d83fc11d8498ef0d771b5b74
#
_entry.id   62cace09d83fc11d8498ef0d771b5b74
#
_cell.length_a   1.000
_cell.length_b   1.000
_cell.length_c   1.000
_cell.angle_alpha   90.00
_cell.angle_beta   90.00
_cell.angle_gamma   90.00
#
_symmetry.space_group_name_H-M   'P 1'
#
loop_
_entity.id
_entity.type
_entity.pdbx_description
1 polymer ?
#
loop_
_entity_poly.entity_id
_entity_poly.type
_entity_poly.pdbx_seq_one_letter_code
_entity_poly.pdbx_strand_id
1 'polypeptide(L)'
;MVKGAPTQRRGLVALVGAVAATALLSFMPAFEGTELSTYRDMGGVLTYCTGATENAVWGKTYTPAQCRAQLDRDLERHAAGIAMCIPLARLTDGQKVAFVDIAYNIGVSGFCGSSMARRANAGDMVGACNALLAWNKVKVLRPVKGPDGKPLKDARG
;
A
#
# COMPACT_ATOMS: atom_id res chain seq x y z
N MET A 1 9.19 19.12 28.26
CA MET A 1 9.59 18.34 27.09
C MET A 1 9.36 16.87 27.39
N VAL A 2 8.21 16.33 26.95
CA VAL A 2 7.93 14.90 27.09
C VAL A 2 8.62 14.21 25.94
N LYS A 3 9.73 13.51 26.20
CA LYS A 3 10.34 12.59 25.23
C LYS A 3 9.35 11.44 25.04
N GLY A 4 8.69 11.40 23.87
CA GLY A 4 7.89 10.26 23.49
C GLY A 4 8.75 8.99 23.55
N ALA A 5 8.30 7.99 24.29
CA ALA A 5 8.93 6.69 24.33
C ALA A 5 9.02 6.14 22.90
N PRO A 6 10.11 5.47 22.49
CA PRO A 6 10.19 4.86 21.17
C PRO A 6 9.07 3.83 21.08
N THR A 7 8.14 4.06 20.14
CA THR A 7 7.10 3.08 19.81
C THR A 7 7.81 1.83 19.33
N GLN A 8 7.83 0.80 20.16
CA GLN A 8 8.45 -0.48 19.84
C GLN A 8 7.76 -1.04 18.59
N ARG A 9 8.50 -1.15 17.50
CA ARG A 9 8.00 -1.73 16.24
C ARG A 9 7.57 -3.17 16.51
N ARG A 10 6.32 -3.46 16.25
CA ARG A 10 5.75 -4.79 16.51
C ARG A 10 6.11 -5.81 15.45
N GLY A 11 6.68 -5.39 14.32
CA GLY A 11 6.93 -6.22 13.15
C GLY A 11 5.66 -6.67 12.43
N LEU A 12 5.73 -6.82 11.11
CA LEU A 12 4.59 -7.20 10.28
C LEU A 12 3.95 -8.52 10.74
N VAL A 13 4.78 -9.53 11.04
CA VAL A 13 4.30 -10.85 11.49
C VAL A 13 3.48 -10.77 12.78
N ALA A 14 3.87 -9.91 13.73
CA ALA A 14 3.12 -9.76 14.98
C ALA A 14 1.75 -9.07 14.78
N LEU A 15 1.61 -8.27 13.72
CA LEU A 15 0.36 -7.58 13.40
C LEU A 15 -0.62 -8.45 12.59
N VAL A 16 -0.13 -9.14 11.58
CA VAL A 16 -0.99 -9.87 10.64
C VAL A 16 -0.86 -11.39 10.70
N GLY A 17 0.16 -11.92 11.39
CA GLY A 17 0.49 -13.35 11.42
C GLY A 17 1.46 -13.75 10.31
N ALA A 18 2.11 -14.92 10.46
CA ALA A 18 3.16 -15.35 9.55
C ALA A 18 2.65 -15.64 8.12
N VAL A 19 1.46 -16.24 8.00
CA VAL A 19 0.87 -16.58 6.70
C VAL A 19 0.56 -15.31 5.90
N ALA A 20 -0.15 -14.36 6.49
CA ALA A 20 -0.50 -13.11 5.83
C ALA A 20 0.75 -12.26 5.52
N ALA A 21 1.73 -12.20 6.42
CA ALA A 21 2.99 -11.48 6.20
C ALA A 21 3.78 -12.08 5.02
N THR A 22 3.90 -13.41 4.95
CA THR A 22 4.58 -14.10 3.85
C THR A 22 3.86 -13.85 2.53
N ALA A 23 2.53 -13.93 2.52
CA ALA A 23 1.72 -13.66 1.34
C ALA A 23 1.94 -12.22 0.84
N LEU A 24 1.84 -11.21 1.70
CA LEU A 24 2.05 -9.81 1.35
C LEU A 24 3.45 -9.58 0.75
N LEU A 25 4.50 -10.07 1.42
CA LEU A 25 5.88 -9.90 0.96
C LEU A 25 6.20 -10.66 -0.35
N SER A 26 5.39 -11.66 -0.72
CA SER A 26 5.57 -12.42 -1.95
C SER A 26 4.71 -11.88 -3.09
N PHE A 27 3.46 -11.50 -2.82
CA PHE A 27 2.52 -11.08 -3.87
C PHE A 27 2.66 -9.61 -4.25
N MET A 28 2.92 -8.71 -3.30
CA MET A 28 3.02 -7.28 -3.60
C MET A 28 4.05 -6.96 -4.70
N PRO A 29 5.29 -7.49 -4.65
CA PRO A 29 6.26 -7.27 -5.74
C PRO A 29 5.82 -7.84 -7.08
N ALA A 30 5.01 -8.91 -7.08
CA ALA A 30 4.52 -9.53 -8.31
C ALA A 30 3.43 -8.71 -9.00
N PHE A 31 2.62 -7.97 -8.25
CA PHE A 31 1.55 -7.14 -8.78
C PHE A 31 1.97 -5.69 -9.00
N GLU A 32 2.69 -5.10 -8.07
CA GLU A 32 3.13 -3.69 -8.14
C GLU A 32 4.41 -3.52 -8.98
N GLY A 33 5.18 -4.61 -9.18
CA GLY A 33 6.52 -4.54 -9.72
C GLY A 33 7.55 -4.09 -8.69
N THR A 34 8.83 -4.13 -9.07
CA THR A 34 9.92 -3.61 -8.25
C THR A 34 10.94 -2.93 -9.15
N GLU A 35 11.07 -1.61 -9.01
CA GLU A 35 12.04 -0.80 -9.74
C GLU A 35 13.26 -0.51 -8.84
N LEU A 36 14.42 -0.99 -9.27
CA LEU A 36 15.66 -0.85 -8.50
C LEU A 36 16.29 0.56 -8.57
N SER A 37 15.82 1.40 -9.46
CA SER A 37 16.20 2.81 -9.57
C SER A 37 14.99 3.70 -9.30
N THR A 38 15.26 4.92 -8.82
CA THR A 38 14.18 5.90 -8.66
C THR A 38 13.60 6.31 -10.00
N TYR A 39 12.29 6.40 -10.06
CA TYR A 39 11.53 6.81 -11.23
C TYR A 39 10.42 7.79 -10.84
N ARG A 40 9.78 8.39 -11.83
CA ARG A 40 8.53 9.14 -11.61
C ARG A 40 7.36 8.26 -12.03
N ASP A 41 6.40 8.11 -11.12
CA ASP A 41 5.16 7.39 -11.40
C ASP A 41 4.26 8.19 -12.37
N MET A 42 3.10 7.66 -12.70
CA MET A 42 2.12 8.32 -13.60
C MET A 42 1.59 9.65 -13.04
N GLY A 43 1.68 9.88 -11.73
CA GLY A 43 1.36 11.13 -11.06
C GLY A 43 2.54 12.12 -11.02
N GLY A 44 3.72 11.71 -11.51
CA GLY A 44 4.96 12.50 -11.45
C GLY A 44 5.66 12.45 -10.09
N VAL A 45 5.19 11.60 -9.17
CA VAL A 45 5.78 11.43 -7.84
C VAL A 45 7.05 10.59 -7.93
N LEU A 46 8.10 11.03 -7.24
CA LEU A 46 9.36 10.28 -7.18
C LEU A 46 9.16 9.01 -6.36
N THR A 47 9.39 7.86 -7.00
CA THR A 47 9.05 6.54 -6.49
C THR A 47 10.23 5.61 -6.62
N TYR A 48 10.34 4.58 -5.80
CA TYR A 48 11.38 3.55 -5.86
C TYR A 48 10.90 2.22 -5.29
N CYS A 49 11.62 1.16 -5.56
CA CYS A 49 11.31 -0.19 -5.10
C CYS A 49 9.89 -0.61 -5.48
N THR A 50 9.07 -0.98 -4.54
CA THR A 50 7.69 -1.45 -4.75
C THR A 50 6.70 -0.32 -4.41
N GLY A 51 6.79 0.80 -5.13
CA GLY A 51 5.89 1.94 -4.96
C GLY A 51 6.23 2.88 -3.80
N ALA A 52 7.39 2.74 -3.15
CA ALA A 52 7.77 3.61 -2.04
C ALA A 52 8.10 5.03 -2.53
N THR A 53 7.59 6.04 -1.82
CA THR A 53 7.79 7.45 -2.15
C THR A 53 8.54 8.22 -1.05
N GLU A 54 8.47 7.74 0.18
CA GLU A 54 9.05 8.40 1.34
C GLU A 54 10.58 8.39 1.26
N ASN A 55 11.20 9.56 1.40
CA ASN A 55 12.65 9.74 1.30
C ASN A 55 13.26 9.28 -0.05
N ALA A 56 12.49 9.29 -1.11
CA ALA A 56 12.98 9.01 -2.45
C ALA A 56 14.00 10.06 -2.88
N VAL A 57 15.14 9.63 -3.44
CA VAL A 57 16.22 10.50 -3.93
C VAL A 57 16.44 10.21 -5.40
N TRP A 58 16.36 11.24 -6.24
CA TRP A 58 16.55 11.09 -7.69
C TRP A 58 17.93 10.52 -8.04
N GLY A 59 17.96 9.60 -8.99
CA GLY A 59 19.19 8.96 -9.46
C GLY A 59 19.75 7.88 -8.53
N LYS A 60 19.09 7.59 -7.42
CA LYS A 60 19.51 6.51 -6.51
C LYS A 60 19.07 5.14 -7.01
N THR A 61 19.96 4.16 -6.83
CA THR A 61 19.68 2.73 -7.09
C THR A 61 19.62 1.96 -5.79
N TYR A 62 18.88 0.87 -5.79
CA TYR A 62 18.64 0.00 -4.65
C TYR A 62 18.92 -1.46 -5.00
N THR A 63 19.33 -2.24 -4.02
CA THR A 63 19.41 -3.69 -4.18
C THR A 63 18.04 -4.34 -3.95
N PRO A 64 17.79 -5.56 -4.46
CA PRO A 64 16.57 -6.31 -4.15
C PRO A 64 16.34 -6.48 -2.64
N ALA A 65 17.41 -6.69 -1.86
CA ALA A 65 17.34 -6.81 -0.41
C ALA A 65 16.87 -5.50 0.27
N GLN A 66 17.35 -4.35 -0.23
CA GLN A 66 16.89 -3.04 0.26
C GLN A 66 15.42 -2.78 -0.05
N CYS A 67 14.97 -3.14 -1.26
CA CYS A 67 13.57 -3.02 -1.64
C CYS A 67 12.68 -3.94 -0.81
N ARG A 68 13.09 -5.18 -0.56
CA ARG A 68 12.35 -6.10 0.31
C ARG A 68 12.24 -5.55 1.75
N ALA A 69 13.33 -5.04 2.31
CA ALA A 69 13.33 -4.44 3.64
C ALA A 69 12.48 -3.15 3.70
N GLN A 70 12.42 -2.38 2.61
CA GLN A 70 11.55 -1.21 2.50
C GLN A 70 10.08 -1.62 2.48
N LEU A 71 9.72 -2.60 1.66
CA LEU A 71 8.36 -3.13 1.58
C LEU A 71 7.88 -3.67 2.94
N ASP A 72 8.72 -4.43 3.65
CA ASP A 72 8.37 -4.95 4.98
C ASP A 72 8.04 -3.82 5.98
N ARG A 73 8.84 -2.76 6.01
CA ARG A 73 8.57 -1.58 6.85
C ARG A 73 7.30 -0.84 6.46
N ASP A 74 7.03 -0.71 5.17
CA ASP A 74 5.84 -0.03 4.69
C ASP A 74 4.58 -0.83 4.97
N LEU A 75 4.61 -2.14 4.78
CA LEU A 75 3.52 -3.05 5.13
C LEU A 75 3.26 -3.07 6.65
N GLU A 76 4.32 -3.09 7.48
CA GLU A 76 4.18 -2.96 8.93
C GLU A 76 3.46 -1.66 9.30
N ARG A 77 3.86 -0.54 8.71
CA ARG A 77 3.26 0.77 8.96
C ARG A 77 1.77 0.81 8.58
N HIS A 78 1.43 0.27 7.41
CA HIS A 78 0.03 0.22 6.96
C HIS A 78 -0.81 -0.74 7.81
N ALA A 79 -0.29 -1.92 8.14
CA ALA A 79 -0.95 -2.87 9.03
C ALA A 79 -1.19 -2.28 10.43
N ALA A 80 -0.18 -1.62 11.01
CA ALA A 80 -0.32 -0.93 12.29
C ALA A 80 -1.36 0.20 12.22
N GLY A 81 -1.38 0.95 11.12
CA GLY A 81 -2.34 2.02 10.89
C GLY A 81 -3.78 1.52 10.83
N ILE A 82 -4.05 0.49 10.01
CA ILE A 82 -5.42 -0.04 9.91
C ILE A 82 -5.87 -0.81 11.15
N ALA A 83 -4.94 -1.35 11.95
CA ALA A 83 -5.25 -1.96 13.24
C ALA A 83 -5.89 -0.98 14.23
N MET A 84 -5.72 0.32 14.02
CA MET A 84 -6.38 1.35 14.83
C MET A 84 -7.86 1.54 14.49
N CYS A 85 -8.31 1.10 13.33
CA CYS A 85 -9.68 1.29 12.88
C CYS A 85 -10.45 -0.01 12.60
N ILE A 86 -9.78 -1.16 12.51
CA ILE A 86 -10.41 -2.47 12.38
C ILE A 86 -9.71 -3.51 13.27
N PRO A 87 -10.43 -4.53 13.78
CA PRO A 87 -9.85 -5.56 14.64
C PRO A 87 -9.12 -6.63 13.82
N LEU A 88 -7.87 -6.39 13.38
CA LEU A 88 -7.09 -7.33 12.55
C LEU A 88 -7.05 -8.75 13.10
N ALA A 89 -7.02 -8.92 14.43
CA ALA A 89 -6.98 -10.24 15.07
C ALA A 89 -8.21 -11.10 14.78
N ARG A 90 -9.34 -10.50 14.38
CA ARG A 90 -10.58 -11.21 14.05
C ARG A 90 -10.69 -11.58 12.57
N LEU A 91 -9.74 -11.15 11.76
CA LEU A 91 -9.75 -11.37 10.32
C LEU A 91 -9.04 -12.68 9.96
N THR A 92 -9.48 -13.33 8.89
CA THR A 92 -8.73 -14.41 8.25
C THR A 92 -7.45 -13.86 7.60
N ASP A 93 -6.48 -14.71 7.31
CA ASP A 93 -5.23 -14.28 6.68
C ASP A 93 -5.48 -13.64 5.30
N GLY A 94 -6.43 -14.18 4.50
CA GLY A 94 -6.81 -13.58 3.22
C GLY A 94 -7.43 -12.19 3.36
N GLN A 95 -8.27 -11.97 4.38
CA GLN A 95 -8.83 -10.65 4.67
C GLN A 95 -7.76 -9.65 5.13
N LYS A 96 -6.81 -10.09 5.96
CA LYS A 96 -5.67 -9.25 6.36
C LYS A 96 -4.83 -8.84 5.16
N VAL A 97 -4.52 -9.80 4.26
CA VAL A 97 -3.79 -9.51 3.03
C VAL A 97 -4.52 -8.47 2.20
N ALA A 98 -5.81 -8.68 1.90
CA ALA A 98 -6.60 -7.77 1.09
C ALA A 98 -6.71 -6.35 1.69
N PHE A 99 -6.90 -6.24 3.01
CA PHE A 99 -7.06 -4.94 3.66
C PHE A 99 -5.74 -4.19 3.86
N VAL A 100 -4.64 -4.90 4.09
CA VAL A 100 -3.31 -4.27 4.14
C VAL A 100 -2.89 -3.81 2.74
N ASP A 101 -3.13 -4.63 1.71
CA ASP A 101 -2.83 -4.30 0.33
C ASP A 101 -3.59 -3.05 -0.14
N ILE A 102 -4.92 -3.00 0.04
CA ILE A 102 -5.68 -1.81 -0.35
C ILE A 102 -5.28 -0.58 0.48
N ALA A 103 -4.95 -0.73 1.77
CA ALA A 103 -4.46 0.38 2.57
C ALA A 103 -3.08 0.86 2.12
N TYR A 104 -2.24 -0.01 1.58
CA TYR A 104 -0.98 0.35 0.94
C TYR A 104 -1.22 1.26 -0.26
N ASN A 105 -2.22 0.96 -1.07
CA ASN A 105 -2.56 1.70 -2.30
C ASN A 105 -3.30 3.02 -2.05
N ILE A 106 -4.27 3.06 -1.12
CA ILE A 106 -5.12 4.24 -0.90
C ILE A 106 -4.77 5.03 0.37
N GLY A 107 -3.79 4.56 1.13
CA GLY A 107 -3.39 5.10 2.42
C GLY A 107 -4.29 4.66 3.57
N VAL A 108 -3.72 4.68 4.78
CA VAL A 108 -4.43 4.29 6.03
C VAL A 108 -5.68 5.14 6.25
N SER A 109 -5.61 6.45 6.06
CA SER A 109 -6.75 7.35 6.24
C SER A 109 -7.87 7.06 5.23
N GLY A 110 -7.51 6.77 3.97
CA GLY A 110 -8.45 6.37 2.94
C GLY A 110 -9.17 5.07 3.29
N PHE A 111 -8.42 4.08 3.76
CA PHE A 111 -9.00 2.82 4.21
C PHE A 111 -9.91 3.01 5.43
N CYS A 112 -9.44 3.64 6.49
CA CYS A 112 -10.21 3.81 7.73
C CYS A 112 -11.48 4.65 7.54
N GLY A 113 -11.51 5.60 6.61
CA GLY A 113 -12.69 6.37 6.24
C GLY A 113 -13.63 5.67 5.26
N SER A 114 -13.26 4.50 4.75
CA SER A 114 -13.99 3.81 3.69
C SER A 114 -15.22 3.04 4.18
N SER A 115 -16.08 2.65 3.22
CA SER A 115 -17.17 1.70 3.48
C SER A 115 -16.67 0.30 3.81
N MET A 116 -15.45 -0.08 3.37
CA MET A 116 -14.81 -1.35 3.71
C MET A 116 -14.62 -1.46 5.23
N ALA A 117 -13.96 -0.46 5.84
CA ALA A 117 -13.71 -0.44 7.28
C ALA A 117 -15.01 -0.41 8.09
N ARG A 118 -15.99 0.40 7.68
CA ARG A 118 -17.30 0.45 8.35
C ARG A 118 -18.02 -0.90 8.34
N ARG A 119 -18.04 -1.57 7.18
CA ARG A 119 -18.69 -2.89 7.02
C ARG A 119 -17.95 -3.99 7.81
N ALA A 120 -16.62 -3.99 7.76
CA ALA A 120 -15.79 -4.92 8.53
C ALA A 120 -16.07 -4.80 10.03
N ASN A 121 -16.16 -3.58 10.56
CA ASN A 121 -16.50 -3.32 11.96
C ASN A 121 -17.93 -3.74 12.33
N ALA A 122 -18.86 -3.66 11.38
CA ALA A 122 -20.24 -4.12 11.56
C ALA A 122 -20.40 -5.64 11.42
N GLY A 123 -19.32 -6.39 11.12
CA GLY A 123 -19.37 -7.83 10.90
C GLY A 123 -19.82 -8.23 9.48
N ASP A 124 -20.15 -7.27 8.61
CA ASP A 124 -20.51 -7.50 7.21
C ASP A 124 -19.25 -7.67 6.36
N MET A 125 -18.58 -8.80 6.50
CA MET A 125 -17.33 -9.07 5.81
C MET A 125 -17.51 -9.25 4.29
N VAL A 126 -18.62 -9.83 3.86
CA VAL A 126 -18.95 -9.96 2.44
C VAL A 126 -19.14 -8.59 1.81
N GLY A 127 -19.89 -7.71 2.45
CA GLY A 127 -20.05 -6.34 2.00
C GLY A 127 -18.75 -5.52 2.05
N ALA A 128 -17.90 -5.78 3.03
CA ALA A 128 -16.57 -5.15 3.11
C ALA A 128 -15.69 -5.55 1.92
N CYS A 129 -15.63 -6.84 1.59
CA CYS A 129 -14.90 -7.33 0.42
C CYS A 129 -15.48 -6.80 -0.90
N ASN A 130 -16.80 -6.77 -1.04
CA ASN A 130 -17.44 -6.20 -2.23
C ASN A 130 -17.17 -4.70 -2.39
N ALA A 131 -16.99 -3.96 -1.30
CA ALA A 131 -16.66 -2.54 -1.33
C ALA A 131 -15.26 -2.26 -1.89
N LEU A 132 -14.33 -3.26 -1.92
CA LEU A 132 -13.04 -3.15 -2.61
C LEU A 132 -13.20 -2.83 -4.10
N LEU A 133 -14.24 -3.36 -4.74
CA LEU A 133 -14.49 -3.16 -6.18
C LEU A 133 -14.72 -1.69 -6.56
N ALA A 134 -15.08 -0.84 -5.61
CA ALA A 134 -15.23 0.59 -5.86
C ALA A 134 -13.88 1.32 -6.03
N TRP A 135 -12.78 0.70 -5.60
CA TRP A 135 -11.44 1.28 -5.60
C TRP A 135 -10.58 0.84 -6.79
N ASN A 136 -11.13 0.10 -7.74
CA ASN A 136 -10.45 -0.31 -8.97
C ASN A 136 -10.39 0.81 -10.05
N LYS A 137 -10.78 2.04 -9.71
CA LYS A 137 -10.82 3.18 -10.62
C LYS A 137 -9.75 4.18 -10.24
N VAL A 138 -8.81 4.44 -11.14
CA VAL A 138 -7.87 5.56 -11.04
C VAL A 138 -8.57 6.81 -11.58
N LYS A 139 -8.71 7.85 -10.76
CA LYS A 139 -9.06 9.18 -11.27
C LYS A 139 -7.84 9.77 -11.96
N VAL A 140 -7.80 9.68 -13.27
CA VAL A 140 -6.82 10.45 -14.06
C VAL A 140 -7.29 11.92 -13.99
N LEU A 141 -6.66 12.68 -13.11
CA LEU A 141 -7.04 14.08 -12.86
C LEU A 141 -6.75 15.02 -14.04
N ARG A 142 -5.80 14.67 -14.92
CA ARG A 142 -5.55 15.31 -16.23
C ARG A 142 -4.79 14.32 -17.12
N PRO A 143 -5.11 14.25 -18.43
CA PRO A 143 -4.25 13.54 -19.36
C PRO A 143 -2.88 14.23 -19.35
N VAL A 144 -1.80 13.45 -19.11
CA VAL A 144 -0.45 13.94 -19.26
C VAL A 144 -0.27 14.27 -20.75
N LYS A 145 0.03 15.52 -21.04
CA LYS A 145 0.26 15.98 -22.41
C LYS A 145 1.75 15.82 -22.72
N GLY A 146 2.03 15.26 -23.90
CA GLY A 146 3.39 15.24 -24.46
C GLY A 146 3.88 16.65 -24.81
N PRO A 147 5.15 16.77 -25.24
CA PRO A 147 5.74 18.05 -25.68
C PRO A 147 4.97 18.72 -26.83
N ASP A 148 4.20 17.92 -27.59
CA ASP A 148 3.32 18.35 -28.69
C ASP A 148 1.93 18.81 -28.22
N GLY A 149 1.67 18.85 -26.90
CA GLY A 149 0.40 19.25 -26.31
C GLY A 149 -0.73 18.22 -26.43
N LYS A 150 -0.46 17.03 -27.03
CA LYS A 150 -1.45 15.95 -27.18
C LYS A 150 -1.42 15.02 -25.96
N PRO A 151 -2.55 14.40 -25.60
CA PRO A 151 -2.58 13.39 -24.56
C PRO A 151 -1.60 12.26 -24.88
N LEU A 152 -0.73 11.88 -23.95
CA LEU A 152 0.06 10.67 -24.06
C LEU A 152 -0.90 9.48 -24.01
N LYS A 153 -0.86 8.63 -25.05
CA LYS A 153 -1.56 7.34 -25.02
C LYS A 153 -0.88 6.46 -23.99
N ASP A 154 -1.67 5.76 -23.18
CA ASP A 154 -1.11 4.75 -22.31
C ASP A 154 -0.52 3.60 -23.13
N ALA A 155 0.33 2.79 -22.51
CA ALA A 155 1.03 1.68 -23.20
C ALA A 155 0.08 0.56 -23.71
N ARG A 156 -1.23 0.74 -23.54
CA ARG A 156 -2.27 -0.19 -23.97
C ARG A 156 -3.06 0.27 -25.22
N GLY A 157 -2.66 1.39 -25.81
CA GLY A 157 -3.19 1.90 -27.09
C GLY A 157 -4.29 2.95 -26.97
#